data_59d66669157c3a23d20d6780dd10015b
#
_entry.id   59d66669157c3a23d20d6780dd10015b
#
_cell.length_a   1.000
_cell.length_b   1.000
_cell.length_c   1.000
_cell.angle_alpha   90.00
_cell.angle_beta   90.00
_cell.angle_gamma   90.00
#
_symmetry.space_group_name_H-M   'P 1'
#
loop_
_entity.id
_entity.type
_entity.pdbx_description
1 polymer ?
#
loop_
_entity_poly.entity_id
_entity_poly.type
_entity_poly.pdbx_seq_one_letter_code
_entity_poly.pdbx_strand_id
1 'polypeptide(L)'
;MKDGCTSQKVNKQRSIPLPVLKNPPAQKDEIRSSRSSWWRAAALITLTLLMIAHIIQWRLMGRTISPIEPSEAMYTLQNGAVNAGFIFFTLAILATLIFGRFVCGWGCHILALQDFCAWLLKKFGLTPKPFRSRLLVFVPLIVALYMFVYPTVYRYFAKPKNEPLIPQFTNHLVTSEFWATFPPVFVAIPFLFVCGFMTVYFLGQKGFCTYACPYGGFFSLADKVAPGKIRVTDACNQCGHCTATCTSNVLVHAEVKQYGMVVDPGCMKCMDCVSVCPNDALYFGFGKPAIGVPKTIKKNYSLTWTEEFAAAFVFLASFLAVWDVYQLVPMLMALGIATITTFLAMRTWRLFRVKDLSFYRFNLKSSGGIRQAGWIFLSFALVWLGLNAHSGFVRYHESAGARAFENIKIPDELALARTNPARWLSASDVQNINEGKKHLYTAVNASLLVNSTVLPKLAWIEYLSGNTEQAVNFLAAASEHQQGQAKALSFYYRGAILNRLGRYEQALTSLDQALAEQSDLVLAREERGESLWQLGRKQEAVSAWNDAVQSNDNLVLANNLLAGAAVSLGKSEAAAAYEKQADQFTPADPLFHWVVGLRLQNVGMNALAEKHFGRAIQLNPEFRKARN
;
A
#
# COMPACT_ATOMS: atom_id res chain seq x y z
N MET A 1 33.22 30.68 -65.68
CA MET A 1 33.91 30.36 -64.43
C MET A 1 32.93 29.58 -63.59
N LYS A 2 33.25 28.29 -63.46
CA LYS A 2 32.46 27.30 -62.69
C LYS A 2 33.09 27.19 -61.34
N ASP A 3 32.41 27.43 -60.25
CA ASP A 3 32.84 27.01 -58.91
C ASP A 3 31.79 26.10 -58.30
N GLY A 4 32.21 24.87 -58.11
CA GLY A 4 31.41 23.78 -57.63
C GLY A 4 31.27 23.81 -56.13
N CYS A 5 30.05 23.67 -55.69
CA CYS A 5 29.67 23.46 -54.29
C CYS A 5 29.82 21.99 -53.98
N THR A 6 30.89 21.60 -53.29
CA THR A 6 31.09 20.25 -52.79
C THR A 6 30.25 20.02 -51.57
N SER A 7 29.27 19.09 -51.67
CA SER A 7 28.45 18.60 -50.56
C SER A 7 29.34 17.88 -49.51
N GLN A 8 29.50 18.49 -48.37
CA GLN A 8 30.07 17.78 -47.21
C GLN A 8 29.05 16.74 -46.70
N LYS A 9 29.42 15.47 -46.86
CA LYS A 9 28.74 14.34 -46.25
C LYS A 9 28.74 14.54 -44.74
N VAL A 10 27.56 14.75 -44.14
CA VAL A 10 27.37 14.74 -42.70
C VAL A 10 27.74 13.37 -42.18
N ASN A 11 28.88 13.30 -41.52
CA ASN A 11 29.39 12.10 -40.86
C ASN A 11 28.43 11.69 -39.73
N LYS A 12 27.86 10.52 -39.83
CA LYS A 12 27.07 9.90 -38.76
C LYS A 12 27.89 9.90 -37.48
N GLN A 13 27.60 10.80 -36.56
CA GLN A 13 28.23 10.81 -35.25
C GLN A 13 28.00 9.46 -34.56
N ARG A 14 29.09 8.70 -34.45
CA ARG A 14 29.15 7.52 -33.60
C ARG A 14 28.73 7.92 -32.19
N SER A 15 27.80 7.19 -31.60
CA SER A 15 27.49 7.26 -30.18
C SER A 15 28.80 7.10 -29.41
N ILE A 16 29.23 8.18 -28.75
CA ILE A 16 30.39 8.12 -27.84
C ILE A 16 29.95 7.25 -26.67
N PRO A 17 30.54 6.05 -26.45
CA PRO A 17 30.32 5.34 -25.21
C PRO A 17 30.72 6.27 -24.06
N LEU A 18 30.06 6.15 -22.87
CA LEU A 18 30.58 6.76 -21.65
C LEU A 18 32.08 6.59 -21.68
N PRO A 19 32.88 7.64 -21.49
CA PRO A 19 34.31 7.45 -21.38
C PRO A 19 34.58 6.51 -20.19
N VAL A 20 34.70 5.22 -20.47
CA VAL A 20 35.64 4.42 -19.75
C VAL A 20 36.92 5.20 -19.99
N LEU A 21 37.48 5.80 -18.94
CA LEU A 21 38.76 6.49 -18.99
C LEU A 21 39.77 5.58 -19.72
N LYS A 22 39.79 5.68 -21.06
CA LYS A 22 40.88 5.18 -21.84
C LYS A 22 41.96 6.24 -21.69
N ASN A 23 42.92 5.94 -20.85
CA ASN A 23 44.03 6.75 -20.40
C ASN A 23 43.59 7.90 -19.46
N PRO A 24 43.70 7.72 -18.14
CA PRO A 24 43.95 8.87 -17.29
C PRO A 24 45.25 9.56 -17.79
N PRO A 25 45.33 10.90 -17.76
CA PRO A 25 46.61 11.56 -17.85
C PRO A 25 47.55 10.87 -16.85
N ALA A 26 48.82 10.75 -17.17
CA ALA A 26 49.83 9.86 -16.59
C ALA A 26 50.15 10.03 -15.08
N GLN A 27 49.20 10.30 -14.27
CA GLN A 27 49.15 10.09 -12.83
C GLN A 27 47.88 9.33 -12.52
N LYS A 28 47.99 8.07 -12.15
CA LYS A 28 47.04 7.34 -11.37
C LYS A 28 46.95 8.01 -9.98
N ASP A 29 46.38 9.19 -9.90
CA ASP A 29 45.97 9.73 -8.63
C ASP A 29 44.83 8.84 -8.18
N GLU A 30 45.09 7.99 -7.22
CA GLU A 30 44.04 7.17 -6.58
C GLU A 30 42.96 8.11 -6.09
N ILE A 31 41.70 7.79 -6.46
CA ILE A 31 40.54 8.58 -5.99
C ILE A 31 40.61 8.62 -4.47
N ARG A 32 40.73 9.80 -3.88
CA ARG A 32 40.80 10.00 -2.42
C ARG A 32 39.58 9.33 -1.77
N SER A 33 39.80 8.73 -0.60
CA SER A 33 38.67 8.21 0.19
C SER A 33 37.71 9.34 0.60
N SER A 34 36.40 9.14 0.46
CA SER A 34 35.41 10.16 0.80
C SER A 34 35.25 10.30 2.31
N ARG A 35 35.74 11.40 2.90
CA ARG A 35 35.49 11.73 4.32
C ARG A 35 34.00 11.94 4.61
N SER A 36 33.26 12.56 3.68
CA SER A 36 31.81 12.76 3.83
C SER A 36 31.04 11.46 3.84
N SER A 37 31.51 10.42 3.13
CA SER A 37 30.92 9.08 3.17
C SER A 37 30.96 8.48 4.59
N TRP A 38 32.03 8.70 5.34
CA TRP A 38 32.16 8.27 6.73
C TRP A 38 31.19 8.99 7.67
N TRP A 39 31.12 10.32 7.60
CA TRP A 39 30.18 11.11 8.39
C TRP A 39 28.72 10.78 8.06
N ARG A 40 28.45 10.56 6.77
CA ARG A 40 27.12 10.13 6.33
C ARG A 40 26.78 8.74 6.86
N ALA A 41 27.71 7.79 6.80
CA ALA A 41 27.50 6.46 7.37
C ALA A 41 27.23 6.56 8.88
N ALA A 42 27.99 7.37 9.63
CA ALA A 42 27.75 7.59 11.05
C ALA A 42 26.36 8.19 11.30
N ALA A 43 25.95 9.22 10.56
CA ALA A 43 24.63 9.83 10.69
C ALA A 43 23.49 8.83 10.41
N LEU A 44 23.60 8.01 9.36
CA LEU A 44 22.61 7.01 8.99
C LEU A 44 22.54 5.84 9.99
N ILE A 45 23.69 5.41 10.54
CA ILE A 45 23.74 4.41 11.60
C ILE A 45 23.07 4.96 12.87
N THR A 46 23.40 6.20 13.27
CA THR A 46 22.77 6.86 14.42
C THR A 46 21.26 6.94 14.25
N LEU A 47 20.77 7.34 13.06
CA LEU A 47 19.34 7.35 12.75
C LEU A 47 18.70 5.95 12.93
N THR A 48 19.36 4.91 12.41
CA THR A 48 18.86 3.53 12.54
C THR A 48 18.82 3.08 14.01
N LEU A 49 19.84 3.43 14.80
CA LEU A 49 19.87 3.14 16.24
C LEU A 49 18.77 3.89 16.99
N LEU A 50 18.49 5.16 16.63
CA LEU A 50 17.38 5.92 17.21
C LEU A 50 16.02 5.29 16.87
N MET A 51 15.84 4.78 15.65
CA MET A 51 14.61 4.05 15.28
C MET A 51 14.44 2.78 16.13
N ILE A 52 15.51 2.01 16.34
CA ILE A 52 15.49 0.82 17.20
C ILE A 52 15.18 1.21 18.65
N ALA A 53 15.82 2.25 19.18
CA ALA A 53 15.55 2.77 20.52
C ALA A 53 14.10 3.22 20.69
N HIS A 54 13.51 3.84 19.65
CA HIS A 54 12.10 4.26 19.64
C HIS A 54 11.15 3.05 19.72
N ILE A 55 11.43 1.96 19.00
CA ILE A 55 10.66 0.71 19.07
C ILE A 55 10.79 0.09 20.46
N ILE A 56 12.00 0.07 21.03
CA ILE A 56 12.25 -0.44 22.40
C ILE A 56 11.48 0.38 23.43
N GLN A 57 11.53 1.72 23.34
CA GLN A 57 10.78 2.62 24.21
C GLN A 57 9.27 2.31 24.17
N TRP A 58 8.70 2.17 22.98
CA TRP A 58 7.29 1.82 22.83
C TRP A 58 6.96 0.49 23.51
N ARG A 59 7.79 -0.53 23.31
CA ARG A 59 7.58 -1.86 23.93
C ARG A 59 7.63 -1.82 25.47
N LEU A 60 8.49 -0.96 26.03
CA LEU A 60 8.64 -0.84 27.49
C LEU A 60 7.56 0.04 28.12
N MET A 61 7.15 1.12 27.46
CA MET A 61 6.24 2.12 28.01
C MET A 61 4.79 1.97 27.56
N GLY A 62 4.49 1.11 26.60
CA GLY A 62 3.15 0.94 26.01
C GLY A 62 2.64 2.13 25.19
N ARG A 63 3.36 3.26 25.18
CA ARG A 63 3.04 4.47 24.39
C ARG A 63 4.31 5.19 23.99
N THR A 64 4.26 5.87 22.84
CA THR A 64 5.40 6.64 22.32
C THR A 64 4.93 7.72 21.34
N ILE A 65 5.86 8.51 20.82
CA ILE A 65 5.60 9.45 19.70
C ILE A 65 5.17 8.61 18.47
N SER A 66 4.21 9.13 17.71
CA SER A 66 3.79 8.49 16.45
C SER A 66 4.98 8.34 15.47
N PRO A 67 4.94 7.37 14.53
CA PRO A 67 6.06 7.10 13.64
C PRO A 67 6.54 8.34 12.90
N ILE A 68 7.87 8.58 12.93
CA ILE A 68 8.51 9.72 12.23
C ILE A 68 8.81 9.27 10.80
N GLU A 69 7.76 9.07 10.01
CA GLU A 69 7.85 8.59 8.64
C GLU A 69 7.00 9.44 7.69
N PRO A 70 7.49 9.80 6.48
CA PRO A 70 6.72 10.63 5.54
C PRO A 70 5.38 10.04 5.11
N SER A 71 5.21 8.70 5.15
CA SER A 71 3.95 8.00 4.88
C SER A 71 2.82 8.43 5.82
N GLU A 72 3.14 8.67 7.07
CA GLU A 72 2.19 9.09 8.10
C GLU A 72 1.50 10.42 7.79
N ALA A 73 2.16 11.28 7.00
CA ALA A 73 1.59 12.56 6.58
C ALA A 73 0.29 12.41 5.76
N MET A 74 0.05 11.23 5.15
CA MET A 74 -1.20 10.94 4.43
C MET A 74 -2.41 10.99 5.38
N TYR A 75 -2.30 10.43 6.58
CA TYR A 75 -3.38 10.42 7.56
C TYR A 75 -3.78 11.83 8.00
N THR A 76 -2.80 12.74 8.11
CA THR A 76 -3.09 14.15 8.40
C THR A 76 -3.88 14.81 7.27
N LEU A 77 -3.50 14.58 6.01
CA LEU A 77 -4.20 15.13 4.85
C LEU A 77 -5.58 14.50 4.63
N GLN A 78 -5.73 13.22 4.95
CA GLN A 78 -6.98 12.48 4.74
C GLN A 78 -7.97 12.67 5.89
N ASN A 79 -7.52 12.59 7.14
CA ASN A 79 -8.36 12.50 8.31
C ASN A 79 -8.17 13.63 9.32
N GLY A 80 -7.23 14.56 9.08
CA GLY A 80 -6.87 15.62 10.02
C GLY A 80 -6.02 15.17 11.21
N ALA A 81 -5.57 13.92 11.26
CA ALA A 81 -4.75 13.37 12.34
C ALA A 81 -3.31 13.90 12.26
N VAL A 82 -2.99 14.96 13.00
CA VAL A 82 -1.65 15.56 13.03
C VAL A 82 -0.70 14.66 13.82
N ASN A 83 0.25 14.05 13.13
CA ASN A 83 1.24 13.13 13.69
C ASN A 83 2.68 13.62 13.47
N ALA A 84 3.65 12.95 14.11
CA ALA A 84 5.06 13.31 14.01
C ALA A 84 5.62 13.16 12.58
N GLY A 85 5.11 12.20 11.81
CA GLY A 85 5.48 12.00 10.40
C GLY A 85 5.11 13.18 9.52
N PHE A 86 3.94 13.80 9.74
CA PHE A 86 3.52 15.02 9.03
C PHE A 86 4.44 16.20 9.33
N ILE A 87 4.77 16.41 10.61
CA ILE A 87 5.68 17.48 11.02
C ILE A 87 7.05 17.27 10.39
N PHE A 88 7.59 16.04 10.50
CA PHE A 88 8.86 15.69 9.88
C PHE A 88 8.86 15.92 8.37
N PHE A 89 7.82 15.45 7.66
CA PHE A 89 7.73 15.58 6.21
C PHE A 89 7.64 17.03 5.76
N THR A 90 6.86 17.85 6.47
CA THR A 90 6.75 19.30 6.22
C THR A 90 8.10 20.00 6.41
N LEU A 91 8.80 19.73 7.52
CA LEU A 91 10.13 20.28 7.79
C LEU A 91 11.15 19.81 6.75
N ALA A 92 11.08 18.54 6.32
CA ALA A 92 11.95 17.99 5.29
C ALA A 92 11.73 18.65 3.92
N ILE A 93 10.49 19.00 3.56
CA ILE A 93 10.18 19.76 2.34
C ILE A 93 10.74 21.18 2.45
N LEU A 94 10.51 21.88 3.57
CA LEU A 94 11.04 23.23 3.81
C LEU A 94 12.57 23.26 3.78
N ALA A 95 13.21 22.31 4.45
CA ALA A 95 14.66 22.15 4.38
C ALA A 95 15.15 21.88 2.94
N THR A 96 14.40 21.09 2.17
CA THR A 96 14.73 20.80 0.76
C THR A 96 14.59 22.04 -0.13
N LEU A 97 13.64 22.92 0.12
CA LEU A 97 13.50 24.19 -0.60
C LEU A 97 14.70 25.13 -0.39
N ILE A 98 15.43 24.99 0.72
CA ILE A 98 16.59 25.82 1.05
C ILE A 98 17.88 25.08 0.65
N PHE A 99 18.12 23.89 1.17
CA PHE A 99 19.38 23.14 1.06
C PHE A 99 19.40 22.14 -0.09
N GLY A 100 18.29 21.97 -0.84
CA GLY A 100 18.11 20.88 -1.77
C GLY A 100 17.89 19.55 -1.04
N ARG A 101 18.00 18.43 -1.75
CA ARG A 101 17.71 17.06 -1.24
C ARG A 101 18.70 16.56 -0.18
N PHE A 102 19.10 17.42 0.75
CA PHE A 102 20.04 17.07 1.82
C PHE A 102 19.43 16.03 2.77
N VAL A 103 18.16 16.19 3.16
CA VAL A 103 17.44 15.22 4.01
C VAL A 103 17.46 13.81 3.39
N CYS A 104 17.25 13.69 2.07
CA CYS A 104 17.37 12.40 1.37
C CYS A 104 18.77 11.80 1.49
N GLY A 105 19.81 12.63 1.48
CA GLY A 105 21.21 12.17 1.49
C GLY A 105 21.74 11.77 2.87
N TRP A 106 21.18 12.31 3.96
CA TRP A 106 21.75 12.22 5.31
C TRP A 106 20.78 11.72 6.37
N GLY A 107 19.46 11.84 6.16
CA GLY A 107 18.42 11.56 7.16
C GLY A 107 17.37 10.54 6.74
N CYS A 108 17.59 9.74 5.70
CA CYS A 108 16.61 8.80 5.19
C CYS A 108 17.03 7.35 5.47
N HIS A 109 16.19 6.59 6.19
CA HIS A 109 16.44 5.18 6.52
C HIS A 109 16.44 4.26 5.28
N ILE A 110 15.62 4.56 4.26
CA ILE A 110 15.64 3.81 2.99
C ILE A 110 16.98 4.01 2.26
N LEU A 111 17.55 5.20 2.35
CA LEU A 111 18.88 5.45 1.80
C LEU A 111 19.95 4.66 2.58
N ALA A 112 19.83 4.59 3.91
CA ALA A 112 20.73 3.79 4.75
C ALA A 112 20.73 2.33 4.31
N LEU A 113 19.55 1.75 4.10
CA LEU A 113 19.38 0.39 3.60
C LEU A 113 20.05 0.20 2.22
N GLN A 114 19.83 1.12 1.28
CA GLN A 114 20.43 1.01 -0.06
C GLN A 114 21.95 1.18 -0.05
N ASP A 115 22.48 2.08 0.77
CA ASP A 115 23.91 2.25 0.93
C ASP A 115 24.57 1.03 1.58
N PHE A 116 23.91 0.43 2.57
CA PHE A 116 24.33 -0.83 3.19
C PHE A 116 24.35 -1.98 2.16
N CYS A 117 23.27 -2.15 1.39
CA CYS A 117 23.20 -3.18 0.35
C CYS A 117 24.26 -2.96 -0.75
N ALA A 118 24.49 -1.72 -1.15
CA ALA A 118 25.52 -1.39 -2.12
C ALA A 118 26.94 -1.67 -1.59
N TRP A 119 27.19 -1.38 -0.31
CA TRP A 119 28.46 -1.70 0.35
C TRP A 119 28.68 -3.22 0.43
N LEU A 120 27.62 -3.98 0.77
CA LEU A 120 27.67 -5.43 0.81
C LEU A 120 28.01 -6.01 -0.58
N LEU A 121 27.30 -5.58 -1.62
CA LEU A 121 27.55 -6.00 -3.01
C LEU A 121 28.98 -5.69 -3.44
N LYS A 122 29.54 -4.53 -3.07
CA LYS A 122 30.92 -4.16 -3.37
C LYS A 122 31.93 -5.11 -2.71
N LYS A 123 31.67 -5.57 -1.48
CA LYS A 123 32.50 -6.59 -0.82
C LYS A 123 32.55 -7.91 -1.59
N PHE A 124 31.46 -8.26 -2.29
CA PHE A 124 31.41 -9.42 -3.21
C PHE A 124 31.95 -9.10 -4.62
N GLY A 125 32.62 -7.96 -4.80
CA GLY A 125 33.17 -7.55 -6.11
C GLY A 125 32.12 -7.15 -7.14
N LEU A 126 30.88 -6.88 -6.71
CA LEU A 126 29.77 -6.43 -7.56
C LEU A 126 29.57 -4.91 -7.39
N THR A 127 29.87 -4.14 -8.41
CA THR A 127 29.61 -2.68 -8.40
C THR A 127 28.29 -2.39 -9.09
N PRO A 128 27.23 -1.99 -8.35
CA PRO A 128 25.91 -1.73 -8.92
C PRO A 128 25.96 -0.67 -10.04
N LYS A 129 25.49 -1.05 -11.23
CA LYS A 129 25.45 -0.16 -12.40
C LYS A 129 24.08 0.50 -12.51
N PRO A 130 24.01 1.81 -12.81
CA PRO A 130 22.75 2.52 -12.92
C PRO A 130 21.94 2.08 -14.15
N PHE A 131 20.67 1.79 -13.93
CA PHE A 131 19.66 1.74 -14.98
C PHE A 131 19.12 3.16 -15.21
N ARG A 132 18.96 3.60 -16.46
CA ARG A 132 18.50 4.95 -16.80
C ARG A 132 17.34 4.89 -17.76
N SER A 133 16.13 5.23 -17.27
CA SER A 133 14.91 5.36 -18.06
C SER A 133 14.42 6.81 -18.08
N ARG A 134 13.83 7.25 -19.21
CA ARG A 134 13.23 8.58 -19.37
C ARG A 134 11.86 8.64 -18.72
N LEU A 135 11.06 7.60 -18.89
CA LEU A 135 9.66 7.58 -18.45
C LEU A 135 9.53 7.14 -17.00
N LEU A 136 10.23 6.09 -16.58
CA LEU A 136 10.11 5.57 -15.21
C LEU A 136 10.57 6.57 -14.14
N VAL A 137 11.39 7.56 -14.48
CA VAL A 137 11.79 8.62 -13.55
C VAL A 137 10.62 9.49 -13.07
N PHE A 138 9.48 9.47 -13.78
CA PHE A 138 8.26 10.17 -13.37
C PHE A 138 7.39 9.36 -12.40
N VAL A 139 7.60 8.06 -12.27
CA VAL A 139 6.82 7.20 -11.36
C VAL A 139 6.78 7.73 -9.94
N PRO A 140 7.91 8.13 -9.30
CA PRO A 140 7.88 8.70 -7.95
C PRO A 140 6.93 9.91 -7.81
N LEU A 141 6.90 10.78 -8.82
CA LEU A 141 6.01 11.95 -8.79
C LEU A 141 4.54 11.56 -8.98
N ILE A 142 4.25 10.65 -9.91
CA ILE A 142 2.88 10.16 -10.16
C ILE A 142 2.33 9.51 -8.90
N VAL A 143 3.12 8.65 -8.26
CA VAL A 143 2.73 7.97 -7.01
C VAL A 143 2.57 8.98 -5.86
N ALA A 144 3.44 9.98 -5.77
CA ALA A 144 3.32 11.06 -4.79
C ALA A 144 2.00 11.84 -4.96
N LEU A 145 1.64 12.18 -6.19
CA LEU A 145 0.35 12.83 -6.49
C LEU A 145 -0.84 11.93 -6.14
N TYR A 146 -0.75 10.64 -6.44
CA TYR A 146 -1.77 9.68 -6.06
C TYR A 146 -1.93 9.56 -4.53
N MET A 147 -0.82 9.49 -3.78
CA MET A 147 -0.88 9.34 -2.31
C MET A 147 -1.38 10.60 -1.59
N PHE A 148 -0.92 11.77 -2.01
CA PHE A 148 -1.11 13.01 -1.23
C PHE A 148 -2.13 13.98 -1.84
N VAL A 149 -2.33 13.97 -3.16
CA VAL A 149 -3.22 14.92 -3.84
C VAL A 149 -4.57 14.27 -4.18
N TYR A 150 -4.55 13.07 -4.77
CA TYR A 150 -5.76 12.38 -5.20
C TYR A 150 -6.82 12.21 -4.11
N PRO A 151 -6.51 11.83 -2.86
CA PRO A 151 -7.53 11.67 -1.82
C PRO A 151 -8.25 12.99 -1.48
N THR A 152 -7.52 14.11 -1.50
CA THR A 152 -8.10 15.44 -1.28
C THR A 152 -9.01 15.86 -2.45
N VAL A 153 -8.55 15.63 -3.68
CA VAL A 153 -9.33 15.90 -4.90
C VAL A 153 -10.58 15.02 -4.95
N TYR A 154 -10.44 13.73 -4.68
CA TYR A 154 -11.57 12.79 -4.63
C TYR A 154 -12.61 13.22 -3.59
N ARG A 155 -12.15 13.62 -2.39
CA ARG A 155 -13.05 14.13 -1.33
C ARG A 155 -13.83 15.34 -1.82
N TYR A 156 -13.19 16.27 -2.51
CA TYR A 156 -13.85 17.45 -3.07
C TYR A 156 -15.02 17.13 -4.01
N PHE A 157 -14.85 16.09 -4.86
CA PHE A 157 -15.87 15.70 -5.82
C PHE A 157 -16.90 14.68 -5.31
N ALA A 158 -16.52 13.80 -4.38
CA ALA A 158 -17.34 12.67 -3.94
C ALA A 158 -18.12 12.93 -2.65
N LYS A 159 -17.72 13.94 -1.84
CA LYS A 159 -18.42 14.25 -0.58
C LYS A 159 -19.67 15.09 -0.76
N PRO A 160 -20.69 14.88 0.10
CA PRO A 160 -21.85 15.77 0.19
C PRO A 160 -21.40 17.22 0.45
N LYS A 161 -22.12 18.19 -0.12
CA LYS A 161 -21.79 19.63 -0.01
C LYS A 161 -21.71 20.17 1.43
N ASN A 162 -22.22 19.44 2.40
CA ASN A 162 -22.29 19.86 3.82
C ASN A 162 -21.06 19.45 4.64
N GLU A 163 -20.11 18.69 4.09
CA GLU A 163 -18.90 18.34 4.82
C GLU A 163 -17.73 19.27 4.47
N PRO A 164 -16.93 19.71 5.46
CA PRO A 164 -15.80 20.59 5.20
C PRO A 164 -14.76 19.90 4.32
N LEU A 165 -14.21 20.62 3.35
CA LEU A 165 -13.15 20.13 2.45
C LEU A 165 -11.88 19.77 3.24
N ILE A 166 -11.54 20.58 4.23
CA ILE A 166 -10.39 20.37 5.11
C ILE A 166 -10.90 19.65 6.36
N PRO A 167 -10.36 18.48 6.72
CA PRO A 167 -10.75 17.78 7.93
C PRO A 167 -10.40 18.60 9.19
N GLN A 168 -11.15 18.39 10.27
CA GLN A 168 -10.79 18.97 11.57
C GLN A 168 -9.48 18.34 12.04
N PHE A 169 -8.52 19.19 12.43
CA PHE A 169 -7.23 18.72 12.89
C PHE A 169 -7.31 18.26 14.34
N THR A 170 -6.85 17.03 14.57
CA THR A 170 -6.76 16.37 15.86
C THR A 170 -5.32 16.00 16.18
N ASN A 171 -4.98 15.99 17.47
CA ASN A 171 -3.62 15.70 17.91
C ASN A 171 -3.39 14.18 18.03
N HIS A 172 -2.50 13.66 17.18
CA HIS A 172 -2.07 12.25 17.17
C HIS A 172 -0.53 12.13 17.28
N LEU A 173 0.11 13.04 18.01
CA LEU A 173 1.56 13.01 18.21
C LEU A 173 2.03 11.85 19.08
N VAL A 174 1.17 11.32 19.94
CA VAL A 174 1.44 10.17 20.81
C VAL A 174 0.51 9.03 20.43
N THR A 175 1.05 7.81 20.36
CA THR A 175 0.30 6.60 20.04
C THR A 175 0.65 5.47 21.02
N SER A 176 -0.33 4.61 21.32
CA SER A 176 -0.14 3.31 21.96
C SER A 176 0.09 2.20 20.93
N GLU A 177 -0.38 2.41 19.70
CA GLU A 177 -0.34 1.43 18.62
C GLU A 177 0.72 1.79 17.56
N PHE A 178 1.96 1.97 18.01
CA PHE A 178 3.06 2.41 17.15
C PHE A 178 3.25 1.54 15.90
N TRP A 179 3.04 0.22 15.99
CA TRP A 179 3.26 -0.70 14.87
C TRP A 179 2.05 -0.87 13.95
N ALA A 180 0.88 -0.28 14.30
CA ALA A 180 -0.37 -0.48 13.55
C ALA A 180 -0.27 -0.07 12.06
N THR A 181 0.56 0.94 11.75
CA THR A 181 0.76 1.44 10.39
C THR A 181 1.88 0.73 9.61
N PHE A 182 2.65 -0.15 10.30
CA PHE A 182 3.71 -0.93 9.67
C PHE A 182 3.23 -2.32 9.26
N PRO A 183 3.81 -2.89 8.20
CA PRO A 183 3.51 -4.26 7.83
C PRO A 183 4.03 -5.24 8.90
N PRO A 184 3.39 -6.40 9.06
CA PRO A 184 3.88 -7.45 9.96
C PRO A 184 5.29 -7.91 9.56
N VAL A 185 6.05 -8.44 10.50
CA VAL A 185 7.49 -8.77 10.33
C VAL A 185 7.74 -9.67 9.12
N PHE A 186 6.85 -10.64 8.86
CA PHE A 186 6.97 -11.55 7.71
C PHE A 186 6.77 -10.86 6.35
N VAL A 187 6.15 -9.68 6.30
CA VAL A 187 6.08 -8.80 5.11
C VAL A 187 7.24 -7.80 5.11
N ALA A 188 7.65 -7.30 6.29
CA ALA A 188 8.72 -6.32 6.41
C ALA A 188 10.07 -6.86 5.89
N ILE A 189 10.40 -8.14 6.16
CA ILE A 189 11.66 -8.75 5.68
C ILE A 189 11.71 -8.83 4.15
N PRO A 190 10.72 -9.39 3.43
CA PRO A 190 10.67 -9.33 1.96
C PRO A 190 10.67 -7.90 1.42
N PHE A 191 10.00 -6.97 2.09
CA PHE A 191 10.00 -5.56 1.71
C PHE A 191 11.42 -4.96 1.72
N LEU A 192 12.16 -5.15 2.80
CA LEU A 192 13.55 -4.67 2.91
C LEU A 192 14.46 -5.35 1.88
N PHE A 193 14.26 -6.64 1.62
CA PHE A 193 15.02 -7.38 0.61
C PHE A 193 14.75 -6.86 -0.80
N VAL A 194 13.49 -6.68 -1.18
CA VAL A 194 13.10 -6.15 -2.51
C VAL A 194 13.54 -4.70 -2.66
N CYS A 195 13.12 -3.82 -1.76
CA CYS A 195 13.36 -2.37 -1.87
C CYS A 195 14.82 -1.97 -1.60
N GLY A 196 15.54 -2.75 -0.79
CA GLY A 196 16.97 -2.57 -0.54
C GLY A 196 17.82 -3.34 -1.53
N PHE A 197 17.99 -4.65 -1.30
CA PHE A 197 18.97 -5.47 -2.01
C PHE A 197 18.68 -5.63 -3.51
N MET A 198 17.46 -6.08 -3.89
CA MET A 198 17.16 -6.37 -5.30
C MET A 198 17.13 -5.10 -6.15
N THR A 199 16.53 -4.01 -5.66
CA THR A 199 16.54 -2.75 -6.42
C THR A 199 17.95 -2.20 -6.61
N VAL A 200 18.82 -2.31 -5.61
CA VAL A 200 20.23 -1.91 -5.74
C VAL A 200 20.98 -2.81 -6.72
N TYR A 201 20.75 -4.11 -6.64
CA TYR A 201 21.40 -5.09 -7.53
C TYR A 201 21.02 -4.88 -9.00
N PHE A 202 19.74 -4.71 -9.32
CA PHE A 202 19.28 -4.61 -10.72
C PHE A 202 19.32 -3.18 -11.28
N LEU A 203 19.03 -2.17 -10.47
CA LEU A 203 18.80 -0.79 -10.93
C LEU A 203 19.93 0.18 -10.56
N GLY A 204 20.85 -0.24 -9.69
CA GLY A 204 21.95 0.59 -9.20
C GLY A 204 21.75 1.13 -7.80
N GLN A 205 22.79 1.78 -7.25
CA GLN A 205 22.88 2.14 -5.82
C GLN A 205 21.69 2.95 -5.26
N LYS A 206 21.01 3.72 -6.09
CA LYS A 206 19.84 4.54 -5.73
C LYS A 206 18.61 4.16 -6.55
N GLY A 207 18.49 2.87 -6.92
CA GLY A 207 17.43 2.38 -7.79
C GLY A 207 16.04 2.63 -7.24
N PHE A 208 15.78 2.28 -5.99
CA PHE A 208 14.49 2.54 -5.34
C PHE A 208 14.19 4.05 -5.23
N CYS A 209 15.15 4.84 -4.75
CA CYS A 209 14.98 6.29 -4.62
C CYS A 209 14.69 6.99 -5.96
N THR A 210 15.15 6.41 -7.08
CA THR A 210 15.00 6.99 -8.42
C THR A 210 13.68 6.62 -9.08
N TYR A 211 13.16 5.39 -8.84
CA TYR A 211 12.06 4.84 -9.62
C TYR A 211 10.83 4.43 -8.81
N ALA A 212 10.93 4.32 -7.48
CA ALA A 212 9.83 3.83 -6.65
C ALA A 212 9.46 4.77 -5.48
N CYS A 213 10.41 5.59 -4.97
CA CYS A 213 10.17 6.40 -3.79
C CYS A 213 9.28 7.63 -4.07
N PRO A 214 8.02 7.70 -3.59
CA PRO A 214 7.12 8.83 -3.86
C PRO A 214 7.62 10.14 -3.24
N TYR A 215 8.22 10.10 -2.07
CA TYR A 215 8.77 11.29 -1.40
C TYR A 215 9.87 11.94 -2.24
N GLY A 216 10.67 11.10 -2.93
CA GLY A 216 11.65 11.55 -3.91
C GLY A 216 11.06 12.38 -5.05
N GLY A 217 9.79 12.16 -5.40
CA GLY A 217 9.05 12.97 -6.36
C GLY A 217 8.91 14.42 -5.89
N PHE A 218 8.37 14.65 -4.69
CA PHE A 218 8.24 15.99 -4.10
C PHE A 218 9.60 16.65 -3.87
N PHE A 219 10.53 15.94 -3.25
CA PHE A 219 11.87 16.49 -2.99
C PHE A 219 12.62 16.86 -4.28
N SER A 220 12.38 16.16 -5.39
CA SER A 220 13.01 16.50 -6.66
C SER A 220 12.44 17.80 -7.27
N LEU A 221 11.16 18.07 -7.05
CA LEU A 221 10.55 19.34 -7.44
C LEU A 221 11.05 20.50 -6.57
N ALA A 222 11.06 20.32 -5.25
CA ALA A 222 11.58 21.31 -4.30
C ALA A 222 13.07 21.63 -4.56
N ASP A 223 13.87 20.61 -4.89
CA ASP A 223 15.29 20.80 -5.21
C ASP A 223 15.52 21.72 -6.44
N LYS A 224 14.61 21.74 -7.42
CA LYS A 224 14.77 22.60 -8.61
C LYS A 224 14.79 24.09 -8.26
N VAL A 225 14.00 24.50 -7.26
CA VAL A 225 13.91 25.89 -6.79
C VAL A 225 14.88 26.20 -5.67
N ALA A 226 15.50 25.18 -5.05
CA ALA A 226 16.45 25.35 -3.96
C ALA A 226 17.71 26.10 -4.37
N PRO A 227 18.17 27.12 -3.61
CA PRO A 227 19.42 27.81 -3.85
C PRO A 227 20.67 27.00 -3.46
N GLY A 228 20.52 26.03 -2.53
CA GLY A 228 21.61 25.15 -2.08
C GLY A 228 22.01 24.12 -3.14
N LYS A 229 23.20 24.24 -3.71
CA LYS A 229 23.73 23.38 -4.80
C LYS A 229 25.19 23.03 -4.57
N ILE A 230 25.65 21.93 -5.19
CA ILE A 230 27.07 21.67 -5.37
C ILE A 230 27.56 22.61 -6.48
N ARG A 231 28.55 23.42 -6.18
CA ARG A 231 29.15 24.44 -7.06
C ARG A 231 30.60 24.16 -7.30
N VAL A 232 31.18 24.84 -8.28
CA VAL A 232 32.58 24.68 -8.67
C VAL A 232 33.29 26.01 -8.66
N THR A 233 34.60 25.99 -8.30
CA THR A 233 35.56 27.08 -8.45
C THR A 233 36.39 26.89 -9.70
N ASP A 234 37.19 27.92 -10.07
CA ASP A 234 38.10 27.89 -11.20
C ASP A 234 39.25 26.87 -11.05
N ALA A 235 39.46 26.34 -9.84
CA ALA A 235 40.46 25.30 -9.57
C ALA A 235 40.15 23.94 -10.20
N CYS A 236 38.99 23.79 -10.87
CA CYS A 236 38.55 22.53 -11.46
C CYS A 236 39.33 22.17 -12.74
N ASN A 237 40.07 21.08 -12.69
CA ASN A 237 40.82 20.54 -13.83
C ASN A 237 40.07 19.51 -14.68
N GLN A 238 38.75 19.32 -14.45
CA GLN A 238 37.86 18.38 -15.17
C GLN A 238 38.28 16.89 -15.07
N CYS A 239 38.94 16.46 -14.02
CA CYS A 239 39.48 15.09 -13.85
C CYS A 239 38.37 13.99 -13.80
N GLY A 240 37.10 14.34 -13.53
CA GLY A 240 35.97 13.40 -13.56
C GLY A 240 35.80 12.55 -12.29
N HIS A 241 36.65 12.64 -11.25
CA HIS A 241 36.57 11.86 -10.00
C HIS A 241 35.22 12.03 -9.32
N CYS A 242 34.66 13.25 -9.35
CA CYS A 242 33.34 13.57 -8.79
C CYS A 242 32.19 12.78 -9.43
N THR A 243 32.23 12.52 -10.74
CA THR A 243 31.24 11.70 -11.44
C THR A 243 31.47 10.21 -11.19
N ALA A 244 32.71 9.76 -11.16
CA ALA A 244 33.07 8.37 -10.90
C ALA A 244 32.61 7.92 -9.48
N THR A 245 32.63 8.82 -8.51
CA THR A 245 32.20 8.57 -7.13
C THR A 245 30.69 8.73 -6.94
N CYS A 246 29.99 9.43 -7.86
CA CYS A 246 28.58 9.75 -7.68
C CYS A 246 27.67 8.51 -7.69
N THR A 247 27.04 8.23 -6.56
CA THR A 247 26.10 7.10 -6.39
C THR A 247 24.69 7.39 -6.91
N SER A 248 24.36 8.69 -7.13
CA SER A 248 23.04 9.14 -7.61
C SER A 248 22.98 9.31 -9.14
N ASN A 249 23.95 8.79 -9.89
CA ASN A 249 24.00 8.80 -11.37
C ASN A 249 24.03 10.18 -12.02
N VAL A 250 24.48 11.21 -11.31
CA VAL A 250 24.63 12.57 -11.81
C VAL A 250 25.96 12.70 -12.54
N LEU A 251 25.96 13.35 -13.70
CA LEU A 251 27.17 13.67 -14.48
C LEU A 251 27.81 14.94 -13.93
N VAL A 252 28.32 14.88 -12.68
CA VAL A 252 28.77 16.04 -11.91
C VAL A 252 29.80 16.86 -12.69
N HIS A 253 30.86 16.23 -13.25
CA HIS A 253 31.92 16.96 -13.99
C HIS A 253 31.34 17.71 -15.20
N ALA A 254 30.39 17.12 -15.92
CA ALA A 254 29.79 17.76 -17.08
C ALA A 254 28.86 18.92 -16.67
N GLU A 255 28.07 18.73 -15.61
CA GLU A 255 27.16 19.77 -15.12
C GLU A 255 27.89 20.97 -14.53
N VAL A 256 28.93 20.75 -13.74
CA VAL A 256 29.72 21.86 -13.18
C VAL A 256 30.51 22.60 -14.25
N LYS A 257 31.00 21.91 -15.30
CA LYS A 257 31.61 22.54 -16.46
C LYS A 257 30.66 23.43 -17.23
N GLN A 258 29.44 22.94 -17.46
CA GLN A 258 28.44 23.63 -18.31
C GLN A 258 27.69 24.73 -17.57
N TYR A 259 27.36 24.53 -16.30
CA TYR A 259 26.46 25.38 -15.53
C TYR A 259 27.09 26.04 -14.30
N GLY A 260 28.35 25.73 -13.97
CA GLY A 260 29.00 26.16 -12.73
C GLY A 260 28.44 25.50 -11.46
N MET A 261 27.47 24.61 -11.62
CA MET A 261 26.79 23.91 -10.50
C MET A 261 26.15 22.62 -10.96
N VAL A 262 25.75 21.78 -10.00
CA VAL A 262 24.95 20.58 -10.24
C VAL A 262 23.47 20.95 -10.32
N VAL A 263 22.83 20.71 -11.48
CA VAL A 263 21.41 21.04 -11.77
C VAL A 263 20.50 19.83 -11.77
N ASP A 264 21.04 18.61 -11.81
CA ASP A 264 20.26 17.38 -11.82
C ASP A 264 19.54 17.18 -10.48
N PRO A 265 18.18 17.10 -10.47
CA PRO A 265 17.43 16.87 -9.25
C PRO A 265 17.64 15.48 -8.63
N GLY A 266 18.35 14.57 -9.31
CA GLY A 266 18.85 13.32 -8.76
C GLY A 266 19.95 13.49 -7.71
N CYS A 267 20.58 14.67 -7.62
CA CYS A 267 21.63 14.96 -6.64
C CYS A 267 21.07 15.01 -5.22
N MET A 268 21.47 14.07 -4.37
CA MET A 268 21.03 13.96 -2.96
C MET A 268 21.92 14.71 -1.98
N LYS A 269 22.80 15.58 -2.44
CA LYS A 269 23.71 16.39 -1.60
C LYS A 269 24.51 15.55 -0.59
N CYS A 270 24.94 14.34 -1.00
CA CYS A 270 25.71 13.41 -0.15
C CYS A 270 27.15 13.87 0.14
N MET A 271 27.63 14.92 -0.54
CA MET A 271 28.96 15.52 -0.43
C MET A 271 30.14 14.62 -0.83
N ASP A 272 29.91 13.41 -1.33
CA ASP A 272 30.99 12.49 -1.72
C ASP A 272 31.85 13.10 -2.84
N CYS A 273 31.22 13.73 -3.84
CA CYS A 273 31.90 14.40 -4.94
C CYS A 273 32.78 15.59 -4.47
N VAL A 274 32.35 16.26 -3.40
CA VAL A 274 33.12 17.38 -2.79
C VAL A 274 34.39 16.84 -2.12
N SER A 275 34.24 15.79 -1.30
CA SER A 275 35.35 15.27 -0.48
C SER A 275 36.39 14.48 -1.27
N VAL A 276 36.09 13.97 -2.48
CA VAL A 276 37.06 13.27 -3.35
C VAL A 276 37.72 14.19 -4.35
N CYS A 277 37.34 15.47 -4.42
CA CYS A 277 37.91 16.40 -5.37
C CYS A 277 39.41 16.66 -5.06
N PRO A 278 40.35 16.33 -5.97
CA PRO A 278 41.79 16.47 -5.67
C PRO A 278 42.21 17.92 -5.48
N ASN A 279 41.53 18.85 -6.15
CA ASN A 279 41.83 20.28 -6.12
C ASN A 279 40.89 21.08 -5.20
N ASP A 280 40.06 20.42 -4.38
CA ASP A 280 39.03 21.01 -3.52
C ASP A 280 38.14 22.04 -4.25
N ALA A 281 37.99 21.83 -5.57
CA ALA A 281 37.30 22.75 -6.45
C ALA A 281 35.77 22.71 -6.31
N LEU A 282 35.21 21.66 -5.68
CA LEU A 282 33.76 21.50 -5.46
C LEU A 282 33.38 21.89 -4.02
N TYR A 283 32.29 22.59 -3.87
CA TYR A 283 31.77 22.98 -2.56
C TYR A 283 30.24 23.03 -2.56
N PHE A 284 29.62 22.93 -1.40
CA PHE A 284 28.20 23.24 -1.21
C PHE A 284 28.04 24.73 -0.98
N GLY A 285 27.20 25.39 -1.77
CA GLY A 285 26.99 26.83 -1.65
C GLY A 285 25.61 27.26 -2.13
N PHE A 286 25.21 28.46 -1.69
CA PHE A 286 23.95 29.08 -2.07
C PHE A 286 24.11 30.01 -3.29
N GLY A 287 23.05 30.17 -4.06
CA GLY A 287 23.04 31.05 -5.23
C GLY A 287 21.86 30.75 -6.17
N LYS A 288 21.98 31.07 -7.45
CA LYS A 288 20.88 30.90 -8.43
C LYS A 288 20.35 29.46 -8.40
N PRO A 289 19.01 29.25 -8.32
CA PRO A 289 18.41 27.91 -8.39
C PRO A 289 18.57 27.28 -9.77
N ALA A 290 18.30 25.98 -9.87
CA ALA A 290 18.39 25.24 -11.14
C ALA A 290 17.14 25.39 -12.03
N ILE A 291 16.09 26.05 -11.55
CA ILE A 291 14.88 26.30 -12.32
C ILE A 291 15.19 27.22 -13.52
N GLY A 292 14.70 26.86 -14.71
CA GLY A 292 14.96 27.64 -15.92
C GLY A 292 16.32 27.41 -16.58
N VAL A 293 17.23 26.62 -15.99
CA VAL A 293 18.51 26.28 -16.63
C VAL A 293 18.24 25.28 -17.75
N PRO A 294 18.57 25.61 -19.03
CA PRO A 294 18.39 24.70 -20.16
C PRO A 294 19.28 23.47 -20.01
N LYS A 295 18.67 22.27 -20.03
CA LYS A 295 19.42 21.02 -19.93
C LYS A 295 20.01 20.62 -21.28
N THR A 296 21.21 21.09 -21.58
CA THR A 296 21.91 20.79 -22.85
C THR A 296 22.73 19.50 -22.79
N ILE A 297 23.05 18.99 -21.60
CA ILE A 297 23.84 17.76 -21.43
C ILE A 297 23.00 16.54 -21.80
N LYS A 298 23.40 15.83 -22.85
CA LYS A 298 22.77 14.58 -23.28
C LYS A 298 23.12 13.46 -22.31
N LYS A 299 22.10 12.92 -21.63
CA LYS A 299 22.26 11.71 -20.80
C LYS A 299 22.18 10.46 -21.68
N ASN A 300 23.06 9.50 -21.43
CA ASN A 300 22.96 8.18 -22.05
C ASN A 300 21.88 7.38 -21.30
N TYR A 301 20.79 7.08 -21.99
CA TYR A 301 19.69 6.26 -21.44
C TYR A 301 19.92 4.78 -21.77
N SER A 302 19.41 3.93 -20.89
CA SER A 302 19.53 2.48 -21.03
C SER A 302 18.59 1.90 -22.10
N LEU A 303 17.54 2.63 -22.47
CA LEU A 303 16.48 2.20 -23.37
C LEU A 303 16.32 3.15 -24.57
N THR A 304 15.90 2.60 -25.71
CA THR A 304 15.40 3.35 -26.86
C THR A 304 13.97 3.84 -26.58
N TRP A 305 13.41 4.74 -27.40
CA TRP A 305 12.05 5.24 -27.17
C TRP A 305 10.96 4.15 -27.23
N THR A 306 11.07 3.21 -28.15
CA THR A 306 10.16 2.06 -28.23
C THR A 306 10.26 1.16 -27.01
N GLU A 307 11.48 0.92 -26.51
CA GLU A 307 11.70 0.17 -25.28
C GLU A 307 11.21 0.94 -24.04
N GLU A 308 11.25 2.28 -24.03
CA GLU A 308 10.71 3.09 -22.92
C GLU A 308 9.19 2.93 -22.79
N PHE A 309 8.44 2.95 -23.90
CA PHE A 309 7.00 2.70 -23.86
C PHE A 309 6.67 1.27 -23.46
N ALA A 310 7.41 0.30 -24.00
CA ALA A 310 7.27 -1.10 -23.56
C ALA A 310 7.60 -1.28 -22.07
N ALA A 311 8.65 -0.62 -21.58
CA ALA A 311 9.03 -0.62 -20.18
C ALA A 311 7.96 0.01 -19.28
N ALA A 312 7.37 1.13 -19.69
CA ALA A 312 6.27 1.78 -18.97
C ALA A 312 5.03 0.89 -18.91
N PHE A 313 4.69 0.20 -20.00
CA PHE A 313 3.58 -0.77 -20.04
C PHE A 313 3.84 -1.97 -19.10
N VAL A 314 5.03 -2.58 -19.19
CA VAL A 314 5.41 -3.71 -18.31
C VAL A 314 5.41 -3.28 -16.85
N PHE A 315 5.90 -2.07 -16.56
CA PHE A 315 5.87 -1.52 -15.21
C PHE A 315 4.44 -1.41 -14.68
N LEU A 316 3.55 -0.78 -15.43
CA LEU A 316 2.15 -0.60 -15.02
C LEU A 316 1.44 -1.94 -14.86
N ALA A 317 1.60 -2.85 -15.82
CA ALA A 317 1.01 -4.19 -15.76
C ALA A 317 1.51 -4.97 -14.55
N SER A 318 2.83 -4.96 -14.28
CA SER A 318 3.41 -5.60 -13.11
C SER A 318 2.94 -4.96 -11.80
N PHE A 319 2.89 -3.63 -11.74
CA PHE A 319 2.41 -2.92 -10.54
C PHE A 319 0.97 -3.33 -10.21
N LEU A 320 0.06 -3.28 -11.18
CA LEU A 320 -1.34 -3.68 -11.00
C LEU A 320 -1.49 -5.18 -10.66
N ALA A 321 -0.60 -6.01 -11.19
CA ALA A 321 -0.61 -7.46 -10.95
C ALA A 321 -0.20 -7.83 -9.51
N VAL A 322 0.75 -7.08 -8.91
CA VAL A 322 1.31 -7.47 -7.61
C VAL A 322 0.85 -6.61 -6.45
N TRP A 323 0.33 -5.40 -6.71
CA TRP A 323 -0.11 -4.51 -5.63
C TRP A 323 -1.24 -5.14 -4.85
N ASP A 324 -1.03 -5.26 -3.54
CA ASP A 324 -1.99 -5.81 -2.57
C ASP A 324 -2.39 -7.28 -2.81
N VAL A 325 -1.61 -8.02 -3.62
CA VAL A 325 -1.88 -9.46 -3.79
C VAL A 325 -1.74 -10.16 -2.43
N TYR A 326 -2.75 -10.95 -2.06
CA TYR A 326 -2.89 -11.60 -0.75
C TYR A 326 -2.82 -10.66 0.47
N GLN A 327 -2.97 -9.35 0.31
CA GLN A 327 -2.66 -8.32 1.32
C GLN A 327 -1.21 -8.34 1.85
N LEU A 328 -0.31 -8.94 1.11
CA LEU A 328 1.09 -9.12 1.51
C LEU A 328 2.05 -8.16 0.84
N VAL A 329 1.63 -7.50 -0.26
CA VAL A 329 2.50 -6.65 -1.06
C VAL A 329 2.09 -5.17 -0.93
N PRO A 330 2.67 -4.43 0.04
CA PRO A 330 2.42 -3.01 0.18
C PRO A 330 2.79 -2.23 -1.10
N MET A 331 2.17 -1.09 -1.33
CA MET A 331 2.35 -0.28 -2.54
C MET A 331 3.82 0.00 -2.88
N LEU A 332 4.65 0.37 -1.90
CA LEU A 332 6.06 0.67 -2.14
C LEU A 332 6.86 -0.59 -2.54
N MET A 333 6.51 -1.75 -2.00
CA MET A 333 7.10 -3.03 -2.42
C MET A 333 6.66 -3.39 -3.83
N ALA A 334 5.40 -3.18 -4.18
CA ALA A 334 4.88 -3.38 -5.53
C ALA A 334 5.61 -2.50 -6.56
N LEU A 335 5.90 -1.24 -6.24
CA LEU A 335 6.72 -0.37 -7.08
C LEU A 335 8.14 -0.92 -7.26
N GLY A 336 8.74 -1.43 -6.19
CA GLY A 336 10.04 -2.10 -6.25
C GLY A 336 10.02 -3.33 -7.16
N ILE A 337 9.04 -4.22 -6.98
CA ILE A 337 8.84 -5.41 -7.83
C ILE A 337 8.60 -5.01 -9.28
N ALA A 338 7.73 -4.04 -9.55
CA ALA A 338 7.43 -3.58 -10.90
C ALA A 338 8.66 -3.02 -11.63
N THR A 339 9.52 -2.26 -10.94
CA THR A 339 10.78 -1.76 -11.56
C THR A 339 11.77 -2.88 -11.85
N ILE A 340 11.88 -3.88 -10.97
CA ILE A 340 12.72 -5.07 -11.19
C ILE A 340 12.16 -5.89 -12.35
N THR A 341 10.85 -6.13 -12.38
CA THR A 341 10.16 -6.85 -13.47
C THR A 341 10.42 -6.18 -14.81
N THR A 342 10.32 -4.85 -14.87
CA THR A 342 10.62 -4.07 -16.07
C THR A 342 12.07 -4.26 -16.52
N PHE A 343 13.02 -4.18 -15.58
CA PHE A 343 14.43 -4.42 -15.89
C PHE A 343 14.67 -5.82 -16.45
N LEU A 344 14.12 -6.85 -15.80
CA LEU A 344 14.25 -8.25 -16.21
C LEU A 344 13.62 -8.49 -17.59
N ALA A 345 12.42 -7.98 -17.83
CA ALA A 345 11.73 -8.09 -19.11
C ALA A 345 12.54 -7.44 -20.24
N MET A 346 13.04 -6.22 -20.04
CA MET A 346 13.84 -5.51 -21.05
C MET A 346 15.19 -6.21 -21.30
N ARG A 347 15.83 -6.76 -20.26
CA ARG A 347 17.07 -7.54 -20.41
C ARG A 347 16.85 -8.86 -21.11
N THR A 348 15.76 -9.57 -20.79
CA THR A 348 15.36 -10.81 -21.45
C THR A 348 15.05 -10.55 -22.92
N TRP A 349 14.30 -9.49 -23.25
CA TRP A 349 14.08 -9.09 -24.63
C TRP A 349 15.38 -8.84 -25.39
N ARG A 350 16.33 -8.12 -24.80
CA ARG A 350 17.65 -7.86 -25.41
C ARG A 350 18.49 -9.11 -25.54
N LEU A 351 18.37 -10.10 -24.63
CA LEU A 351 19.10 -11.36 -24.73
C LEU A 351 18.81 -12.08 -26.06
N PHE A 352 17.59 -11.95 -26.60
CA PHE A 352 17.23 -12.52 -27.89
C PHE A 352 17.59 -11.64 -29.09
N ARG A 353 17.67 -10.30 -28.91
CA ARG A 353 17.84 -9.34 -30.03
C ARG A 353 19.28 -8.96 -30.31
N VAL A 354 20.15 -8.89 -29.31
CA VAL A 354 21.53 -8.42 -29.51
C VAL A 354 22.52 -9.59 -29.58
N LYS A 355 23.65 -9.39 -30.28
CA LYS A 355 24.69 -10.42 -30.42
C LYS A 355 25.49 -10.64 -29.13
N ASP A 356 25.76 -9.56 -28.39
CA ASP A 356 26.54 -9.59 -27.16
C ASP A 356 25.80 -8.85 -26.05
N LEU A 357 25.69 -9.49 -24.88
CA LEU A 357 25.02 -8.92 -23.70
C LEU A 357 25.77 -9.34 -22.45
N SER A 358 26.11 -8.36 -21.62
CA SER A 358 26.74 -8.60 -20.31
C SER A 358 25.93 -7.98 -19.19
N PHE A 359 25.98 -8.61 -18.01
CA PHE A 359 25.44 -8.07 -16.77
C PHE A 359 26.51 -8.16 -15.68
N TYR A 360 26.95 -7.03 -15.17
CA TYR A 360 28.16 -6.92 -14.33
C TYR A 360 29.39 -7.51 -15.03
N ARG A 361 30.04 -8.49 -14.38
CA ARG A 361 31.18 -9.27 -14.91
C ARG A 361 30.76 -10.51 -15.71
N PHE A 362 29.46 -10.82 -15.74
CA PHE A 362 28.95 -12.03 -16.38
C PHE A 362 28.53 -11.74 -17.83
N ASN A 363 29.10 -12.49 -18.77
CA ASN A 363 28.67 -12.46 -20.15
C ASN A 363 27.45 -13.38 -20.31
N LEU A 364 26.27 -12.77 -20.48
CA LEU A 364 25.00 -13.49 -20.66
C LEU A 364 24.92 -14.07 -22.07
N LYS A 365 25.43 -13.33 -23.07
CA LYS A 365 25.49 -13.73 -24.47
C LYS A 365 26.79 -13.24 -25.10
N SER A 366 27.42 -14.05 -25.94
CA SER A 366 28.64 -13.69 -26.65
C SER A 366 28.65 -14.33 -28.04
N SER A 367 28.97 -13.54 -29.06
CA SER A 367 28.99 -13.95 -30.47
C SER A 367 27.68 -14.63 -30.94
N GLY A 368 26.55 -14.16 -30.42
CA GLY A 368 25.22 -14.70 -30.75
C GLY A 368 24.78 -15.92 -29.95
N GLY A 369 25.67 -16.58 -29.19
CA GLY A 369 25.36 -17.73 -28.33
C GLY A 369 25.08 -17.33 -26.89
N ILE A 370 24.01 -17.88 -26.27
CA ILE A 370 23.71 -17.68 -24.84
C ILE A 370 24.71 -18.50 -24.03
N ARG A 371 25.40 -17.86 -23.08
CA ARG A 371 26.35 -18.49 -22.16
C ARG A 371 25.63 -19.08 -20.94
N GLN A 372 26.33 -19.89 -20.15
CA GLN A 372 25.76 -20.50 -18.94
C GLN A 372 25.13 -19.45 -18.00
N ALA A 373 25.83 -18.31 -17.77
CA ALA A 373 25.28 -17.20 -16.99
C ALA A 373 24.00 -16.61 -17.61
N GLY A 374 23.88 -16.63 -18.94
CA GLY A 374 22.68 -16.21 -19.66
C GLY A 374 21.48 -17.15 -19.44
N TRP A 375 21.73 -18.45 -19.41
CA TRP A 375 20.69 -19.44 -19.10
C TRP A 375 20.21 -19.33 -17.65
N ILE A 376 21.12 -19.16 -16.69
CA ILE A 376 20.77 -18.91 -15.28
C ILE A 376 19.92 -17.63 -15.14
N PHE A 377 20.35 -16.54 -15.81
CA PHE A 377 19.58 -15.30 -15.84
C PHE A 377 18.20 -15.49 -16.45
N LEU A 378 18.10 -16.18 -17.57
CA LEU A 378 16.84 -16.44 -18.27
C LEU A 378 15.88 -17.27 -17.41
N SER A 379 16.38 -18.34 -16.77
CA SER A 379 15.57 -19.17 -15.86
C SER A 379 15.02 -18.35 -14.69
N PHE A 380 15.85 -17.53 -14.04
CA PHE A 380 15.41 -16.63 -12.99
C PHE A 380 14.38 -15.62 -13.50
N ALA A 381 14.62 -15.00 -14.65
CA ALA A 381 13.71 -14.03 -15.24
C ALA A 381 12.36 -14.65 -15.60
N LEU A 382 12.35 -15.87 -16.17
CA LEU A 382 11.11 -16.58 -16.52
C LEU A 382 10.30 -16.95 -15.28
N VAL A 383 10.93 -17.44 -14.21
CA VAL A 383 10.25 -17.72 -12.95
C VAL A 383 9.65 -16.44 -12.37
N TRP A 384 10.44 -15.35 -12.33
CA TRP A 384 9.98 -14.06 -11.82
C TRP A 384 8.81 -13.50 -12.62
N LEU A 385 8.90 -13.50 -13.96
CA LEU A 385 7.84 -13.03 -14.84
C LEU A 385 6.60 -13.93 -14.76
N GLY A 386 6.80 -15.25 -14.62
CA GLY A 386 5.72 -16.21 -14.40
C GLY A 386 4.96 -15.95 -13.10
N LEU A 387 5.67 -15.69 -12.00
CA LEU A 387 5.05 -15.32 -10.71
C LEU A 387 4.29 -14.00 -10.81
N ASN A 388 4.83 -13.00 -11.53
CA ASN A 388 4.11 -11.75 -11.79
C ASN A 388 2.82 -11.97 -12.61
N ALA A 389 2.89 -12.75 -13.68
CA ALA A 389 1.73 -13.08 -14.50
C ALA A 389 0.67 -13.85 -13.70
N HIS A 390 1.11 -14.81 -12.89
CA HIS A 390 0.25 -15.54 -11.96
C HIS A 390 -0.44 -14.62 -10.95
N SER A 391 0.32 -13.71 -10.31
CA SER A 391 -0.25 -12.71 -9.40
C SER A 391 -1.30 -11.85 -10.12
N GLY A 392 -1.03 -11.43 -11.37
CA GLY A 392 -1.97 -10.69 -12.19
C GLY A 392 -3.25 -11.47 -12.50
N PHE A 393 -3.14 -12.77 -12.76
CA PHE A 393 -4.29 -13.64 -12.95
C PHE A 393 -5.15 -13.72 -11.69
N VAL A 394 -4.54 -13.96 -10.52
CA VAL A 394 -5.24 -14.00 -9.24
C VAL A 394 -5.92 -12.64 -8.96
N ARG A 395 -5.19 -11.52 -9.08
CA ARG A 395 -5.72 -10.16 -8.84
C ARG A 395 -6.86 -9.79 -9.79
N TYR A 396 -6.80 -10.20 -11.05
CA TYR A 396 -7.90 -10.00 -11.98
C TYR A 396 -9.18 -10.67 -11.48
N HIS A 397 -9.07 -11.94 -11.07
CA HIS A 397 -10.22 -12.69 -10.58
C HIS A 397 -10.73 -12.17 -9.23
N GLU A 398 -9.84 -11.79 -8.30
CA GLU A 398 -10.23 -11.09 -7.06
C GLU A 398 -11.02 -9.81 -7.35
N SER A 399 -10.49 -8.96 -8.24
CA SER A 399 -11.12 -7.67 -8.55
C SER A 399 -12.45 -7.83 -9.30
N ALA A 400 -12.54 -8.79 -10.20
CA ALA A 400 -13.78 -9.09 -10.92
C ALA A 400 -14.84 -9.66 -9.97
N GLY A 401 -14.44 -10.59 -9.10
CA GLY A 401 -15.34 -11.17 -8.09
C GLY A 401 -15.76 -10.16 -7.02
N ALA A 402 -14.85 -9.27 -6.58
CA ALA A 402 -15.18 -8.21 -5.64
C ALA A 402 -16.19 -7.22 -6.23
N ARG A 403 -16.05 -6.81 -7.49
CA ARG A 403 -17.03 -5.94 -8.17
C ARG A 403 -18.40 -6.59 -8.28
N ALA A 404 -18.46 -7.87 -8.60
CA ALA A 404 -19.72 -8.61 -8.62
C ALA A 404 -20.34 -8.66 -7.22
N PHE A 405 -19.54 -8.93 -6.18
CA PHE A 405 -19.94 -8.92 -4.78
C PHE A 405 -20.52 -7.57 -4.34
N GLU A 406 -19.85 -6.45 -4.65
CA GLU A 406 -20.28 -5.09 -4.32
C GLU A 406 -21.61 -4.68 -5.00
N ASN A 407 -21.97 -5.34 -6.10
CA ASN A 407 -23.23 -5.13 -6.79
C ASN A 407 -24.39 -5.95 -6.24
N ILE A 408 -24.18 -6.82 -5.25
CA ILE A 408 -25.24 -7.52 -4.51
C ILE A 408 -25.87 -6.50 -3.54
N LYS A 409 -27.17 -6.27 -3.66
CA LYS A 409 -27.86 -5.17 -2.97
C LYS A 409 -28.72 -5.61 -1.78
N ILE A 410 -28.76 -6.90 -1.48
CA ILE A 410 -29.51 -7.35 -0.30
C ILE A 410 -28.84 -6.81 0.98
N PRO A 411 -29.59 -6.11 1.87
CA PRO A 411 -29.02 -5.67 3.16
C PRO A 411 -28.63 -6.86 4.03
N ASP A 412 -27.48 -6.75 4.71
CA ASP A 412 -26.94 -7.81 5.59
C ASP A 412 -27.94 -8.19 6.69
N GLU A 413 -28.60 -7.20 7.27
CA GLU A 413 -29.59 -7.39 8.34
C GLU A 413 -30.80 -8.24 7.87
N LEU A 414 -31.24 -8.02 6.62
CA LEU A 414 -32.32 -8.82 6.02
C LEU A 414 -31.85 -10.24 5.70
N ALA A 415 -30.67 -10.37 5.13
CA ALA A 415 -30.07 -11.66 4.80
C ALA A 415 -29.88 -12.53 6.06
N LEU A 416 -29.35 -11.94 7.14
CA LEU A 416 -29.13 -12.61 8.43
C LEU A 416 -30.42 -12.76 9.28
N ALA A 417 -31.54 -12.15 8.92
CA ALA A 417 -32.77 -12.30 9.68
C ALA A 417 -33.40 -13.68 9.55
N ARG A 418 -33.08 -14.48 8.52
CA ARG A 418 -33.63 -15.82 8.27
C ARG A 418 -32.60 -16.83 7.80
N THR A 419 -32.90 -18.12 7.93
CA THR A 419 -32.09 -19.26 7.50
C THR A 419 -31.93 -19.40 5.98
N ASN A 420 -32.84 -18.85 5.19
CA ASN A 420 -32.78 -18.89 3.72
C ASN A 420 -33.00 -17.50 3.12
N PRO A 421 -31.91 -16.74 2.87
CA PRO A 421 -32.01 -15.43 2.29
C PRO A 421 -32.33 -15.43 0.79
N ALA A 422 -32.23 -16.57 0.10
CA ALA A 422 -32.42 -16.67 -1.36
C ALA A 422 -33.80 -16.14 -1.82
N ARG A 423 -34.82 -16.18 -0.95
CA ARG A 423 -36.18 -15.65 -1.24
C ARG A 423 -36.19 -14.14 -1.48
N TRP A 424 -35.22 -13.41 -0.95
CA TRP A 424 -35.13 -11.94 -1.02
C TRP A 424 -34.22 -11.43 -2.13
N LEU A 425 -33.56 -12.35 -2.86
CA LEU A 425 -32.66 -12.00 -3.91
C LEU A 425 -33.41 -11.55 -5.16
N SER A 426 -33.00 -10.41 -5.70
CA SER A 426 -33.43 -9.98 -7.03
C SER A 426 -32.75 -10.82 -8.13
N ALA A 427 -33.28 -10.78 -9.34
CA ALA A 427 -32.65 -11.44 -10.49
C ALA A 427 -31.21 -10.92 -10.74
N SER A 428 -30.98 -9.62 -10.49
CA SER A 428 -29.63 -9.03 -10.58
C SER A 428 -28.71 -9.53 -9.48
N ASP A 429 -29.20 -9.74 -8.25
CA ASP A 429 -28.39 -10.29 -7.16
C ASP A 429 -27.96 -11.73 -7.48
N VAL A 430 -28.87 -12.56 -8.01
CA VAL A 430 -28.57 -13.93 -8.43
C VAL A 430 -27.50 -13.96 -9.53
N GLN A 431 -27.58 -13.04 -10.51
CA GLN A 431 -26.56 -12.93 -11.56
C GLN A 431 -25.20 -12.54 -10.95
N ASN A 432 -25.16 -11.53 -10.08
CA ASN A 432 -23.94 -11.06 -9.42
C ASN A 432 -23.35 -12.14 -8.50
N ILE A 433 -24.17 -12.90 -7.79
CA ILE A 433 -23.76 -14.06 -6.98
C ILE A 433 -23.05 -15.11 -7.87
N ASN A 434 -23.63 -15.47 -9.01
CA ASN A 434 -23.05 -16.47 -9.90
C ASN A 434 -21.72 -16.00 -10.52
N GLU A 435 -21.65 -14.72 -10.94
CA GLU A 435 -20.43 -14.14 -11.47
C GLU A 435 -19.35 -14.02 -10.38
N GLY A 436 -19.72 -13.53 -9.19
CA GLY A 436 -18.87 -13.46 -8.01
C GLY A 436 -18.29 -14.83 -7.64
N LYS A 437 -19.14 -15.84 -7.56
CA LYS A 437 -18.76 -17.25 -7.32
C LYS A 437 -17.69 -17.71 -8.29
N LYS A 438 -17.95 -17.59 -9.60
CA LYS A 438 -17.01 -18.00 -10.66
C LYS A 438 -15.64 -17.38 -10.46
N HIS A 439 -15.57 -16.08 -10.25
CA HIS A 439 -14.31 -15.35 -10.13
C HIS A 439 -13.61 -15.61 -8.81
N LEU A 440 -14.31 -15.55 -7.68
CA LEU A 440 -13.70 -15.73 -6.35
C LEU A 440 -13.20 -17.16 -6.14
N TYR A 441 -13.92 -18.20 -6.61
CA TYR A 441 -13.41 -19.57 -6.59
C TYR A 441 -12.17 -19.73 -7.47
N THR A 442 -12.16 -19.13 -8.66
CA THR A 442 -10.97 -19.15 -9.51
C THR A 442 -9.79 -18.50 -8.81
N ALA A 443 -10.00 -17.37 -8.15
CA ALA A 443 -8.96 -16.71 -7.38
C ALA A 443 -8.43 -17.60 -6.25
N VAL A 444 -9.31 -18.21 -5.44
CA VAL A 444 -8.90 -19.09 -4.33
C VAL A 444 -8.17 -20.34 -4.83
N ASN A 445 -8.71 -21.00 -5.84
CA ASN A 445 -8.13 -22.25 -6.37
C ASN A 445 -6.78 -22.03 -7.07
N ALA A 446 -6.58 -20.86 -7.69
CA ALA A 446 -5.31 -20.50 -8.30
C ALA A 446 -4.31 -19.94 -7.27
N SER A 447 -4.74 -19.52 -6.09
CA SER A 447 -3.88 -18.87 -5.11
C SER A 447 -2.77 -19.80 -4.60
N LEU A 448 -1.54 -19.27 -4.53
CA LEU A 448 -0.39 -19.95 -3.91
C LEU A 448 -0.39 -19.86 -2.39
N LEU A 449 -1.07 -18.85 -1.87
CA LEU A 449 -1.22 -18.59 -0.43
C LEU A 449 -2.71 -18.44 -0.09
N VAL A 450 -3.07 -18.63 1.17
CA VAL A 450 -4.45 -18.43 1.60
C VAL A 450 -4.87 -16.98 1.39
N ASN A 451 -5.97 -16.80 0.66
CA ASN A 451 -6.49 -15.48 0.34
C ASN A 451 -7.57 -15.08 1.35
N SER A 452 -7.12 -14.55 2.49
CA SER A 452 -7.98 -14.21 3.63
C SER A 452 -9.00 -13.09 3.34
N THR A 453 -8.86 -12.34 2.23
CA THR A 453 -9.80 -11.29 1.83
C THR A 453 -10.93 -11.79 0.95
N VAL A 454 -10.66 -12.85 0.19
CA VAL A 454 -11.65 -13.46 -0.71
C VAL A 454 -12.57 -14.38 0.06
N LEU A 455 -12.06 -15.10 1.07
CA LEU A 455 -12.82 -16.10 1.82
C LEU A 455 -14.11 -15.55 2.48
N PRO A 456 -14.13 -14.36 3.14
CA PRO A 456 -15.38 -13.83 3.69
C PRO A 456 -16.43 -13.47 2.63
N LYS A 457 -15.97 -12.96 1.46
CA LYS A 457 -16.86 -12.65 0.33
C LYS A 457 -17.48 -13.93 -0.24
N LEU A 458 -16.65 -14.97 -0.36
CA LEU A 458 -17.11 -16.29 -0.77
C LEU A 458 -18.09 -16.89 0.23
N ALA A 459 -17.79 -16.77 1.52
CA ALA A 459 -18.68 -17.21 2.58
C ALA A 459 -20.06 -16.55 2.48
N TRP A 460 -20.09 -15.23 2.28
CA TRP A 460 -21.33 -14.49 2.11
C TRP A 460 -22.13 -14.96 0.89
N ILE A 461 -21.45 -15.09 -0.26
CA ILE A 461 -22.05 -15.60 -1.50
C ILE A 461 -22.62 -17.03 -1.31
N GLU A 462 -21.88 -17.90 -0.60
CA GLU A 462 -22.34 -19.27 -0.31
C GLU A 462 -23.55 -19.26 0.63
N TYR A 463 -23.55 -18.39 1.64
CA TYR A 463 -24.69 -18.20 2.52
C TYR A 463 -25.94 -17.75 1.75
N LEU A 464 -25.81 -16.72 0.89
CA LEU A 464 -26.89 -16.23 0.04
C LEU A 464 -27.38 -17.29 -0.96
N SER A 465 -26.52 -18.22 -1.37
CA SER A 465 -26.86 -19.35 -2.23
C SER A 465 -27.52 -20.53 -1.48
N GLY A 466 -27.63 -20.47 -0.15
CA GLY A 466 -28.15 -21.54 0.70
C GLY A 466 -27.11 -22.59 1.12
N ASN A 467 -25.83 -22.45 0.76
CA ASN A 467 -24.75 -23.35 1.12
C ASN A 467 -24.13 -22.95 2.48
N THR A 468 -24.95 -22.95 3.54
CA THR A 468 -24.62 -22.39 4.85
C THR A 468 -23.44 -23.06 5.54
N GLU A 469 -23.27 -24.39 5.40
CA GLU A 469 -22.11 -25.11 5.96
C GLU A 469 -20.79 -24.64 5.31
N GLN A 470 -20.82 -24.45 4.01
CA GLN A 470 -19.62 -23.97 3.30
C GLN A 470 -19.28 -22.53 3.67
N ALA A 471 -20.29 -21.68 3.89
CA ALA A 471 -20.11 -20.33 4.40
C ALA A 471 -19.42 -20.32 5.78
N VAL A 472 -19.88 -21.16 6.71
CA VAL A 472 -19.29 -21.33 8.05
C VAL A 472 -17.81 -21.77 7.95
N ASN A 473 -17.51 -22.72 7.05
CA ASN A 473 -16.14 -23.22 6.84
C ASN A 473 -15.21 -22.13 6.27
N PHE A 474 -15.67 -21.34 5.30
CA PHE A 474 -14.88 -20.23 4.74
C PHE A 474 -14.62 -19.14 5.77
N LEU A 475 -15.57 -18.81 6.63
CA LEU A 475 -15.37 -17.85 7.72
C LEU A 475 -14.39 -18.37 8.77
N ALA A 476 -14.43 -19.67 9.08
CA ALA A 476 -13.46 -20.30 9.96
C ALA A 476 -12.04 -20.16 9.37
N ALA A 477 -11.85 -20.58 8.12
CA ALA A 477 -10.56 -20.48 7.44
C ALA A 477 -10.07 -19.03 7.30
N ALA A 478 -10.98 -18.06 7.08
CA ALA A 478 -10.63 -16.64 7.04
C ALA A 478 -10.09 -16.16 8.38
N SER A 479 -10.77 -16.49 9.49
CA SER A 479 -10.41 -16.04 10.84
C SER A 479 -9.04 -16.54 11.31
N GLU A 480 -8.54 -17.67 10.80
CA GLU A 480 -7.20 -18.19 11.11
C GLU A 480 -6.07 -17.31 10.53
N HIS A 481 -6.34 -16.61 9.43
CA HIS A 481 -5.35 -15.82 8.69
C HIS A 481 -5.56 -14.31 8.79
N GLN A 482 -6.61 -13.86 9.49
CA GLN A 482 -6.94 -12.45 9.71
C GLN A 482 -6.51 -11.99 11.09
N GLN A 483 -6.45 -10.66 11.29
CA GLN A 483 -6.15 -10.02 12.57
C GLN A 483 -7.09 -8.83 12.82
N GLY A 484 -7.25 -8.45 14.09
CA GLY A 484 -8.02 -7.27 14.50
C GLY A 484 -9.47 -7.30 14.00
N GLN A 485 -9.96 -6.16 13.53
CA GLN A 485 -11.36 -6.00 13.12
C GLN A 485 -11.83 -7.00 12.06
N ALA A 486 -11.00 -7.32 11.06
CA ALA A 486 -11.37 -8.29 10.02
C ALA A 486 -11.62 -9.68 10.61
N LYS A 487 -10.79 -10.09 11.57
CA LYS A 487 -10.96 -11.36 12.28
C LYS A 487 -12.22 -11.35 13.16
N ALA A 488 -12.46 -10.26 13.89
CA ALA A 488 -13.66 -10.09 14.69
C ALA A 488 -14.93 -10.19 13.85
N LEU A 489 -14.98 -9.53 12.68
CA LEU A 489 -16.10 -9.61 11.77
C LEU A 489 -16.31 -11.01 11.19
N SER A 490 -15.25 -11.74 10.85
CA SER A 490 -15.37 -13.13 10.39
C SER A 490 -15.97 -14.04 11.45
N PHE A 491 -15.56 -13.89 12.71
CA PHE A 491 -16.18 -14.60 13.83
C PHE A 491 -17.64 -14.18 14.07
N TYR A 492 -17.94 -12.88 13.96
CA TYR A 492 -19.32 -12.38 14.08
C TYR A 492 -20.25 -13.00 13.03
N TYR A 493 -19.89 -12.89 11.73
CA TYR A 493 -20.72 -13.47 10.67
C TYR A 493 -20.86 -14.99 10.80
N ARG A 494 -19.78 -15.69 11.21
CA ARG A 494 -19.86 -17.12 11.51
C ARG A 494 -20.84 -17.41 12.62
N GLY A 495 -20.80 -16.67 13.72
CA GLY A 495 -21.75 -16.81 14.84
C GLY A 495 -23.19 -16.53 14.45
N ALA A 496 -23.42 -15.44 13.69
CA ALA A 496 -24.74 -15.09 13.21
C ALA A 496 -25.35 -16.18 12.30
N ILE A 497 -24.57 -16.72 11.36
CA ILE A 497 -25.01 -17.82 10.49
C ILE A 497 -25.29 -19.09 11.32
N LEU A 498 -24.45 -19.42 12.29
CA LEU A 498 -24.66 -20.57 13.19
C LEU A 498 -25.93 -20.42 14.05
N ASN A 499 -26.27 -19.19 14.49
CA ASN A 499 -27.53 -18.91 15.15
C ASN A 499 -28.73 -19.23 14.23
N ARG A 500 -28.66 -18.85 12.95
CA ARG A 500 -29.74 -19.18 11.99
C ARG A 500 -29.85 -20.70 11.72
N LEU A 501 -28.76 -21.45 11.91
CA LEU A 501 -28.77 -22.92 11.84
C LEU A 501 -29.20 -23.61 13.12
N GLY A 502 -29.50 -22.87 14.19
CA GLY A 502 -29.87 -23.43 15.50
C GLY A 502 -28.68 -24.05 16.27
N ARG A 503 -27.44 -23.77 15.83
CA ARG A 503 -26.18 -24.31 16.44
C ARG A 503 -25.65 -23.33 17.49
N TYR A 504 -26.44 -23.08 18.53
CA TYR A 504 -26.27 -21.97 19.46
C TYR A 504 -24.98 -22.02 20.28
N GLU A 505 -24.49 -23.21 20.73
CA GLU A 505 -23.21 -23.32 21.44
C GLU A 505 -22.02 -22.93 20.55
N GLN A 506 -22.05 -23.35 19.29
CA GLN A 506 -21.00 -23.02 18.34
C GLN A 506 -21.07 -21.54 17.94
N ALA A 507 -22.28 -20.99 17.85
CA ALA A 507 -22.49 -19.57 17.64
C ALA A 507 -21.91 -18.76 18.81
N LEU A 508 -22.22 -19.14 20.04
CA LEU A 508 -21.71 -18.50 21.26
C LEU A 508 -20.18 -18.50 21.29
N THR A 509 -19.55 -19.66 21.00
CA THR A 509 -18.09 -19.75 20.91
C THR A 509 -17.50 -18.77 19.89
N SER A 510 -18.12 -18.66 18.70
CA SER A 510 -17.66 -17.73 17.65
C SER A 510 -17.85 -16.27 18.05
N LEU A 511 -18.98 -15.94 18.70
CA LEU A 511 -19.29 -14.57 19.13
C LEU A 511 -18.41 -14.13 20.31
N ASP A 512 -18.07 -15.04 21.23
CA ASP A 512 -17.11 -14.78 22.28
C ASP A 512 -15.70 -14.52 21.71
N GLN A 513 -15.30 -15.25 20.66
CA GLN A 513 -14.07 -14.97 19.92
C GLN A 513 -14.11 -13.60 19.21
N ALA A 514 -15.24 -13.22 18.63
CA ALA A 514 -15.41 -11.89 18.01
C ALA A 514 -15.21 -10.77 19.05
N LEU A 515 -15.84 -10.91 20.23
CA LEU A 515 -15.73 -9.95 21.32
C LEU A 515 -14.37 -9.92 22.00
N ALA A 516 -13.63 -11.03 21.98
CA ALA A 516 -12.24 -11.08 22.45
C ALA A 516 -11.29 -10.30 21.52
N GLU A 517 -11.54 -10.33 20.20
CA GLU A 517 -10.77 -9.54 19.22
C GLU A 517 -11.20 -8.06 19.19
N GLN A 518 -12.51 -7.79 19.35
CA GLN A 518 -13.09 -6.45 19.37
C GLN A 518 -14.22 -6.36 20.38
N SER A 519 -13.90 -5.88 21.59
CA SER A 519 -14.81 -5.87 22.74
C SER A 519 -16.04 -4.94 22.59
N ASP A 520 -15.97 -3.93 21.72
CA ASP A 520 -17.04 -2.95 21.45
C ASP A 520 -17.92 -3.33 20.24
N LEU A 521 -17.79 -4.55 19.69
CA LEU A 521 -18.59 -5.01 18.55
C LEU A 521 -20.03 -5.27 18.98
N VAL A 522 -20.87 -4.24 18.89
CA VAL A 522 -22.29 -4.26 19.34
C VAL A 522 -23.08 -5.39 18.70
N LEU A 523 -22.94 -5.59 17.37
CA LEU A 523 -23.64 -6.65 16.64
C LEU A 523 -23.33 -8.05 17.19
N ALA A 524 -22.11 -8.28 17.65
CA ALA A 524 -21.75 -9.56 18.26
C ALA A 524 -22.39 -9.74 19.64
N ARG A 525 -22.58 -8.66 20.42
CA ARG A 525 -23.29 -8.72 21.70
C ARG A 525 -24.77 -9.04 21.51
N GLU A 526 -25.44 -8.45 20.50
CA GLU A 526 -26.83 -8.75 20.17
C GLU A 526 -27.01 -10.23 19.79
N GLU A 527 -26.21 -10.72 18.85
CA GLU A 527 -26.24 -12.12 18.41
C GLU A 527 -25.91 -13.10 19.56
N ARG A 528 -24.94 -12.72 20.42
CA ARG A 528 -24.59 -13.50 21.61
C ARG A 528 -25.77 -13.64 22.57
N GLY A 529 -26.50 -12.56 22.80
CA GLY A 529 -27.74 -12.57 23.59
C GLY A 529 -28.80 -13.51 23.01
N GLU A 530 -28.96 -13.54 21.67
CA GLU A 530 -29.85 -14.50 21.01
C GLU A 530 -29.43 -15.94 21.24
N SER A 531 -28.14 -16.28 21.09
CA SER A 531 -27.63 -17.61 21.38
C SER A 531 -27.92 -18.05 22.82
N LEU A 532 -27.60 -17.18 23.78
CA LEU A 532 -27.84 -17.42 25.21
C LEU A 532 -29.33 -17.62 25.53
N TRP A 533 -30.19 -16.82 24.90
CA TRP A 533 -31.65 -16.93 25.10
C TRP A 533 -32.19 -18.28 24.61
N GLN A 534 -31.74 -18.72 23.44
CA GLN A 534 -32.14 -20.01 22.86
C GLN A 534 -31.61 -21.21 23.65
N LEU A 535 -30.46 -21.06 24.30
CA LEU A 535 -29.87 -22.06 25.23
C LEU A 535 -30.56 -22.07 26.61
N GLY A 536 -31.56 -21.21 26.83
CA GLY A 536 -32.25 -21.10 28.14
C GLY A 536 -31.48 -20.28 29.19
N ARG A 537 -30.33 -19.73 28.86
CA ARG A 537 -29.46 -18.90 29.74
C ARG A 537 -29.99 -17.45 29.78
N LYS A 538 -31.27 -17.29 30.17
CA LYS A 538 -32.01 -16.04 30.02
C LYS A 538 -31.38 -14.83 30.72
N GLN A 539 -30.84 -15.02 31.94
CA GLN A 539 -30.20 -13.92 32.69
C GLN A 539 -28.95 -13.40 32.00
N GLU A 540 -28.14 -14.29 31.43
CA GLU A 540 -26.93 -13.93 30.69
C GLU A 540 -27.31 -13.26 29.33
N ALA A 541 -28.38 -13.70 28.69
CA ALA A 541 -28.89 -13.05 27.50
C ALA A 541 -29.28 -11.58 27.76
N VAL A 542 -30.02 -11.35 28.85
CA VAL A 542 -30.40 -9.99 29.29
C VAL A 542 -29.16 -9.15 29.59
N SER A 543 -28.16 -9.72 30.24
CA SER A 543 -26.88 -9.02 30.49
C SER A 543 -26.21 -8.62 29.18
N ALA A 544 -26.10 -9.54 28.20
CA ALA A 544 -25.47 -9.26 26.90
C ALA A 544 -26.18 -8.15 26.13
N TRP A 545 -27.52 -8.13 26.12
CA TRP A 545 -28.28 -7.06 25.48
C TRP A 545 -28.19 -5.73 26.25
N ASN A 546 -28.14 -5.73 27.60
CA ASN A 546 -27.89 -4.52 28.37
C ASN A 546 -26.49 -3.95 28.08
N ASP A 547 -25.46 -4.80 27.99
CA ASP A 547 -24.11 -4.35 27.62
C ASP A 547 -24.07 -3.74 26.21
N ALA A 548 -24.91 -4.23 25.29
CA ALA A 548 -25.07 -3.62 23.97
C ALA A 548 -25.69 -2.22 24.07
N VAL A 549 -26.81 -2.08 24.80
CA VAL A 549 -27.51 -0.79 24.98
C VAL A 549 -26.65 0.23 25.73
N GLN A 550 -25.88 -0.18 26.75
CA GLN A 550 -24.94 0.72 27.45
C GLN A 550 -23.84 1.28 26.53
N SER A 551 -23.48 0.56 25.48
CA SER A 551 -22.52 1.04 24.48
C SER A 551 -23.15 2.00 23.48
N ASN A 552 -24.46 1.90 23.23
CA ASN A 552 -25.24 2.77 22.35
C ASN A 552 -26.73 2.70 22.69
N ASP A 553 -27.27 3.74 23.32
CA ASP A 553 -28.68 3.83 23.75
C ASP A 553 -29.67 3.74 22.58
N ASN A 554 -29.24 4.01 21.36
CA ASN A 554 -30.12 4.09 20.18
C ASN A 554 -30.38 2.72 19.51
N LEU A 555 -30.01 1.61 20.16
CA LEU A 555 -30.15 0.26 19.61
C LEU A 555 -31.59 -0.24 19.73
N VAL A 556 -32.33 -0.04 18.66
CA VAL A 556 -33.75 -0.42 18.61
C VAL A 556 -33.97 -1.91 18.80
N LEU A 557 -33.19 -2.77 18.14
CA LEU A 557 -33.30 -4.23 18.24
C LEU A 557 -33.02 -4.70 19.68
N ALA A 558 -31.92 -4.29 20.27
CA ALA A 558 -31.52 -4.68 21.62
C ALA A 558 -32.58 -4.24 22.66
N ASN A 559 -33.12 -3.02 22.55
CA ASN A 559 -34.19 -2.54 23.42
C ASN A 559 -35.48 -3.38 23.26
N ASN A 560 -35.86 -3.75 22.04
CA ASN A 560 -37.00 -4.63 21.81
C ASN A 560 -36.78 -6.04 22.35
N LEU A 561 -35.56 -6.60 22.24
CA LEU A 561 -35.18 -7.89 22.82
C LEU A 561 -35.26 -7.85 24.36
N LEU A 562 -34.81 -6.75 24.97
CA LEU A 562 -34.91 -6.52 26.41
C LEU A 562 -36.37 -6.38 26.87
N ALA A 563 -37.22 -5.68 26.09
CA ALA A 563 -38.65 -5.55 26.35
C ALA A 563 -39.33 -6.94 26.34
N GLY A 564 -39.08 -7.75 25.30
CA GLY A 564 -39.61 -9.10 25.19
C GLY A 564 -39.14 -10.03 26.31
N ALA A 565 -37.87 -9.92 26.70
CA ALA A 565 -37.31 -10.65 27.83
C ALA A 565 -37.95 -10.24 29.16
N ALA A 566 -38.19 -8.94 29.37
CA ALA A 566 -38.83 -8.41 30.56
C ALA A 566 -40.28 -8.90 30.66
N VAL A 567 -41.05 -8.94 29.54
CA VAL A 567 -42.38 -9.55 29.50
C VAL A 567 -42.35 -11.01 29.92
N SER A 568 -41.41 -11.80 29.35
CA SER A 568 -41.30 -13.22 29.65
C SER A 568 -40.84 -13.52 31.09
N LEU A 569 -40.21 -12.54 31.77
CA LEU A 569 -39.83 -12.61 33.18
C LEU A 569 -40.84 -11.94 34.13
N GLY A 570 -42.00 -11.51 33.65
CA GLY A 570 -43.08 -10.89 34.45
C GLY A 570 -42.77 -9.45 34.92
N LYS A 571 -41.80 -8.75 34.29
CA LYS A 571 -41.39 -7.39 34.64
C LYS A 571 -42.02 -6.34 33.72
N SER A 572 -43.31 -6.10 33.85
CA SER A 572 -44.11 -5.26 32.93
C SER A 572 -43.63 -3.80 32.86
N GLU A 573 -43.21 -3.19 33.99
CA GLU A 573 -42.73 -1.80 34.01
C GLU A 573 -41.41 -1.67 33.25
N ALA A 574 -40.49 -2.60 33.43
CA ALA A 574 -39.23 -2.62 32.69
C ALA A 574 -39.44 -2.84 31.18
N ALA A 575 -40.41 -3.70 30.83
CA ALA A 575 -40.81 -3.92 29.42
C ALA A 575 -41.29 -2.63 28.77
N ALA A 576 -42.21 -1.89 29.41
CA ALA A 576 -42.72 -0.63 28.91
C ALA A 576 -41.60 0.45 28.76
N ALA A 577 -40.65 0.48 29.67
CA ALA A 577 -39.51 1.39 29.60
C ALA A 577 -38.60 1.10 28.37
N TYR A 578 -38.28 -0.18 28.12
CA TYR A 578 -37.47 -0.58 26.96
C TYR A 578 -38.23 -0.37 25.64
N GLU A 579 -39.52 -0.65 25.57
CA GLU A 579 -40.36 -0.36 24.39
C GLU A 579 -40.38 1.13 24.08
N LYS A 580 -40.58 1.99 25.09
CA LYS A 580 -40.53 3.44 24.93
C LYS A 580 -39.16 3.92 24.40
N GLN A 581 -38.08 3.35 24.91
CA GLN A 581 -36.73 3.65 24.42
C GLN A 581 -36.54 3.22 22.96
N ALA A 582 -37.01 2.01 22.61
CA ALA A 582 -36.97 1.54 21.22
C ALA A 582 -37.76 2.45 20.29
N ASP A 583 -39.02 2.77 20.65
CA ASP A 583 -39.95 3.58 19.82
C ASP A 583 -39.38 5.00 19.56
N GLN A 584 -38.59 5.55 20.49
CA GLN A 584 -37.96 6.88 20.35
C GLN A 584 -36.97 6.96 19.17
N PHE A 585 -36.25 5.87 18.88
CA PHE A 585 -35.19 5.82 17.85
C PHE A 585 -35.58 4.97 16.63
N THR A 586 -36.78 4.39 16.63
CA THR A 586 -37.24 3.54 15.53
C THR A 586 -37.51 4.37 14.28
N PRO A 587 -36.78 4.12 13.15
CA PRO A 587 -37.02 4.86 11.91
C PRO A 587 -38.38 4.48 11.27
N ALA A 588 -38.98 5.39 10.52
CA ALA A 588 -40.15 5.13 9.71
C ALA A 588 -39.80 4.41 8.39
N ASP A 589 -39.08 3.29 8.50
CA ASP A 589 -38.66 2.46 7.38
C ASP A 589 -39.32 1.08 7.43
N PRO A 590 -40.09 0.67 6.41
CA PRO A 590 -40.78 -0.60 6.40
C PRO A 590 -39.83 -1.80 6.46
N LEU A 591 -38.64 -1.72 5.82
CA LEU A 591 -37.66 -2.80 5.84
C LEU A 591 -37.07 -2.98 7.24
N PHE A 592 -36.73 -1.88 7.91
CA PHE A 592 -36.23 -1.91 9.29
C PHE A 592 -37.23 -2.61 10.24
N HIS A 593 -38.50 -2.21 10.21
CA HIS A 593 -39.53 -2.86 11.01
C HIS A 593 -39.69 -4.35 10.67
N TRP A 594 -39.58 -4.70 9.39
CA TRP A 594 -39.63 -6.09 8.94
C TRP A 594 -38.50 -6.93 9.52
N VAL A 595 -37.27 -6.44 9.45
CA VAL A 595 -36.08 -7.10 9.99
C VAL A 595 -36.18 -7.29 11.51
N VAL A 596 -36.53 -6.24 12.24
CA VAL A 596 -36.73 -6.32 13.71
C VAL A 596 -37.82 -7.35 14.05
N GLY A 597 -38.94 -7.37 13.32
CA GLY A 597 -39.99 -8.38 13.50
C GLY A 597 -39.46 -9.81 13.29
N LEU A 598 -38.68 -10.06 12.24
CA LEU A 598 -38.07 -11.37 12.00
C LEU A 598 -37.11 -11.79 13.12
N ARG A 599 -36.29 -10.86 13.61
CA ARG A 599 -35.34 -11.14 14.71
C ARG A 599 -36.08 -11.47 16.01
N LEU A 600 -37.11 -10.72 16.35
CA LEU A 600 -37.97 -11.00 17.51
C LEU A 600 -38.70 -12.34 17.39
N GLN A 601 -39.18 -12.69 16.20
CA GLN A 601 -39.82 -13.97 15.92
C GLN A 601 -38.81 -15.14 16.14
N ASN A 602 -37.56 -15.00 15.72
CA ASN A 602 -36.52 -16.01 15.90
C ASN A 602 -36.30 -16.38 17.38
N VAL A 603 -36.45 -15.42 18.29
CA VAL A 603 -36.27 -15.64 19.73
C VAL A 603 -37.62 -15.93 20.45
N GLY A 604 -38.73 -16.10 19.69
CA GLY A 604 -40.04 -16.46 20.24
C GLY A 604 -40.84 -15.29 20.84
N MET A 605 -40.41 -14.03 20.63
CA MET A 605 -41.06 -12.83 21.11
C MET A 605 -42.19 -12.38 20.14
N ASN A 606 -43.17 -13.27 19.89
CA ASN A 606 -44.13 -13.14 18.80
C ASN A 606 -45.01 -11.90 18.90
N ALA A 607 -45.43 -11.46 20.11
CA ALA A 607 -46.30 -10.29 20.28
C ALA A 607 -45.61 -8.99 19.78
N LEU A 608 -44.36 -8.78 20.11
CA LEU A 608 -43.56 -7.64 19.63
C LEU A 608 -43.25 -7.77 18.14
N ALA A 609 -42.96 -9.00 17.66
CA ALA A 609 -42.76 -9.26 16.24
C ALA A 609 -43.98 -8.84 15.41
N GLU A 610 -45.18 -9.18 15.85
CA GLU A 610 -46.43 -8.78 15.20
C GLU A 610 -46.64 -7.26 15.15
N LYS A 611 -46.30 -6.53 16.23
CA LYS A 611 -46.32 -5.06 16.26
C LYS A 611 -45.44 -4.48 15.13
N HIS A 612 -44.22 -5.00 14.98
CA HIS A 612 -43.29 -4.56 13.95
C HIS A 612 -43.71 -4.97 12.54
N PHE A 613 -44.21 -6.19 12.32
CA PHE A 613 -44.74 -6.61 11.01
C PHE A 613 -45.97 -5.76 10.61
N GLY A 614 -46.87 -5.48 11.56
CA GLY A 614 -48.02 -4.60 11.34
C GLY A 614 -47.57 -3.21 10.89
N ARG A 615 -46.55 -2.65 11.52
CA ARG A 615 -45.99 -1.34 11.17
C ARG A 615 -45.30 -1.35 9.80
N ALA A 616 -44.53 -2.40 9.47
CA ALA A 616 -43.93 -2.58 8.15
C ALA A 616 -44.98 -2.59 7.04
N ILE A 617 -46.08 -3.33 7.24
CA ILE A 617 -47.21 -3.43 6.28
C ILE A 617 -47.97 -2.10 6.17
N GLN A 618 -48.14 -1.33 7.27
CA GLN A 618 -48.74 0.00 7.24
C GLN A 618 -47.90 0.98 6.39
N LEU A 619 -46.57 0.94 6.52
CA LEU A 619 -45.64 1.80 5.78
C LEU A 619 -45.49 1.38 4.32
N ASN A 620 -45.53 0.07 4.04
CA ASN A 620 -45.51 -0.49 2.68
C ASN A 620 -46.33 -1.77 2.60
N PRO A 621 -47.54 -1.75 1.96
CA PRO A 621 -48.43 -2.91 1.85
C PRO A 621 -47.85 -4.13 1.13
N GLU A 622 -46.76 -3.97 0.36
CA GLU A 622 -46.11 -5.10 -0.33
C GLU A 622 -45.53 -6.13 0.64
N PHE A 623 -45.14 -5.72 1.85
CA PHE A 623 -44.65 -6.64 2.89
C PHE A 623 -45.72 -7.65 3.34
N ARG A 624 -47.03 -7.42 3.04
CA ARG A 624 -48.07 -8.43 3.26
C ARG A 624 -47.84 -9.71 2.47
N LYS A 625 -47.30 -9.59 1.24
CA LYS A 625 -46.97 -10.76 0.39
C LYS A 625 -45.75 -11.53 0.92
N ALA A 626 -44.87 -10.86 1.61
CA ALA A 626 -43.65 -11.47 2.18
C ALA A 626 -43.95 -12.29 3.45
N ARG A 627 -45.15 -12.09 4.08
CA ARG A 627 -45.56 -12.81 5.29
C ARG A 627 -46.13 -14.20 5.00
N ASN A 628 -46.74 -14.39 3.83
CA ASN A 628 -47.29 -15.68 3.35
C ASN A 628 -46.19 -16.48 2.61
#